data_07409bae62f865f6a5f8b93e05d71cc0
#
_entry.id   07409bae62f865f6a5f8b93e05d71cc0
#
_cell.length_a   1.000
_cell.length_b   1.000
_cell.length_c   1.000
_cell.angle_alpha   90.00
_cell.angle_beta   90.00
_cell.angle_gamma   90.00
#
_symmetry.space_group_name_H-M   'P 1'
#
loop_
_entity.id
_entity.type
_entity.pdbx_description
1 polymer ?
#
loop_
_entity_poly.entity_id
_entity_poly.type
_entity_poly.pdbx_seq_one_letter_code
_entity_poly.pdbx_strand_id
1 'polypeptide(L)'
;MKTLGDVLEALSSLSRTGWMLRGVPHQLAETVAEHLFAAAVIAGEMAWMARSQGLPVNPERAVAIALYHDMAESVIGDISRRAGLSREKRDAEARAFAALPVSEEAKKLYREFEEASTLEARIARVAELLATFWRSCVYVRTGFRAGDIGRGSLEEAMALARSWGLLEHVERLVHMLGGEGCLEG
;
A
#
# COMPACT_ATOMS: atom_id res chain seq x y z
N MET A 1 19.37 -7.79 -8.42
CA MET A 1 19.09 -8.86 -7.46
C MET A 1 19.11 -10.21 -8.16
N LYS A 2 19.72 -11.20 -7.57
CA LYS A 2 19.93 -12.51 -8.21
C LYS A 2 18.95 -13.58 -7.68
N THR A 3 18.44 -13.40 -6.47
CA THR A 3 17.58 -14.38 -5.80
C THR A 3 16.35 -13.71 -5.16
N LEU A 4 15.32 -14.50 -4.88
CA LEU A 4 14.17 -14.04 -4.12
C LEU A 4 14.56 -13.63 -2.68
N GLY A 5 15.57 -14.31 -2.09
CA GLY A 5 16.12 -13.93 -0.78
C GLY A 5 16.67 -12.51 -0.77
N ASP A 6 17.44 -12.12 -1.82
CA ASP A 6 17.94 -10.73 -1.94
C ASP A 6 16.79 -9.70 -1.99
N VAL A 7 15.67 -10.04 -2.65
CA VAL A 7 14.48 -9.19 -2.72
C VAL A 7 13.85 -9.02 -1.35
N LEU A 8 13.63 -10.13 -0.64
CA LEU A 8 13.02 -10.12 0.70
C LEU A 8 13.87 -9.37 1.72
N GLU A 9 15.18 -9.55 1.69
CA GLU A 9 16.12 -8.83 2.56
C GLU A 9 16.10 -7.32 2.29
N ALA A 10 16.13 -6.93 1.00
CA ALA A 10 16.04 -5.52 0.62
C ALA A 10 14.73 -4.87 1.11
N LEU A 11 13.57 -5.50 0.89
CA LEU A 11 12.27 -4.98 1.33
C LEU A 11 12.17 -4.88 2.85
N SER A 12 12.78 -5.82 3.58
CA SER A 12 12.80 -5.85 5.04
C SER A 12 13.71 -4.78 5.64
N SER A 13 14.72 -4.32 4.90
CA SER A 13 15.70 -3.33 5.33
C SER A 13 15.41 -1.91 4.82
N LEU A 14 14.61 -1.78 3.76
CA LEU A 14 14.32 -0.51 3.11
C LEU A 14 13.21 0.23 3.87
N SER A 15 13.58 1.28 4.60
CA SER A 15 12.62 2.19 5.24
C SER A 15 11.96 3.12 4.24
N ARG A 16 10.67 3.34 4.39
CA ARG A 16 9.89 4.24 3.51
C ARG A 16 10.31 5.70 3.69
N THR A 17 10.77 6.29 2.61
CA THR A 17 11.36 7.64 2.52
C THR A 17 10.40 8.72 3.01
N GLY A 18 9.11 8.56 2.73
CA GLY A 18 8.08 9.52 3.12
C GLY A 18 8.07 9.81 4.63
N TRP A 19 8.27 8.79 5.46
CA TRP A 19 8.32 8.93 6.92
C TRP A 19 9.58 9.64 7.40
N MET A 20 10.72 9.29 6.82
CA MET A 20 12.01 9.93 7.16
C MET A 20 11.98 11.43 6.83
N LEU A 21 11.33 11.83 5.74
CA LEU A 21 11.10 13.24 5.38
C LEU A 21 10.17 13.99 6.36
N ARG A 22 9.53 13.28 7.29
CA ARG A 22 8.71 13.82 8.39
C ARG A 22 9.40 13.71 9.76
N GLY A 23 10.69 13.40 9.76
CA GLY A 23 11.49 13.34 10.98
C GLY A 23 11.36 12.03 11.75
N VAL A 24 10.75 10.98 11.15
CA VAL A 24 10.79 9.63 11.71
C VAL A 24 12.20 9.08 11.51
N PRO A 25 12.94 8.72 12.57
CA PRO A 25 14.26 8.13 12.43
C PRO A 25 14.20 6.82 11.62
N HIS A 26 15.24 6.55 10.85
CA HIS A 26 15.34 5.34 10.01
C HIS A 26 14.99 4.04 10.77
N GLN A 27 15.47 3.92 12.02
CA GLN A 27 15.24 2.72 12.86
C GLN A 27 13.78 2.53 13.31
N LEU A 28 12.97 3.60 13.23
CA LEU A 28 11.55 3.61 13.59
C LEU A 28 10.64 3.74 12.37
N ALA A 29 11.22 4.07 11.23
CA ALA A 29 10.46 4.23 9.99
C ALA A 29 10.05 2.85 9.46
N GLU A 30 8.76 2.71 9.16
CA GLU A 30 8.19 1.52 8.53
C GLU A 30 9.00 1.08 7.33
N THR A 31 9.31 -0.20 7.25
CA THR A 31 9.94 -0.79 6.06
C THR A 31 8.91 -1.06 4.97
N VAL A 32 9.37 -1.24 3.74
CA VAL A 32 8.49 -1.63 2.63
C VAL A 32 7.82 -2.98 2.92
N ALA A 33 8.52 -3.94 3.51
CA ALA A 33 7.93 -5.23 3.89
C ALA A 33 6.81 -5.09 4.92
N GLU A 34 6.94 -4.22 5.93
CA GLU A 34 5.89 -3.94 6.92
C GLU A 34 4.67 -3.28 6.26
N HIS A 35 4.88 -2.37 5.31
CA HIS A 35 3.81 -1.77 4.53
C HIS A 35 3.06 -2.81 3.69
N LEU A 36 3.78 -3.66 2.96
CA LEU A 36 3.19 -4.74 2.16
C LEU A 36 2.34 -5.68 3.02
N PHE A 37 2.82 -6.03 4.22
CA PHE A 37 2.06 -6.84 5.16
C PHE A 37 0.77 -6.14 5.60
N ALA A 38 0.85 -4.88 6.02
CA ALA A 38 -0.33 -4.11 6.47
C ALA A 38 -1.35 -3.96 5.32
N ALA A 39 -0.90 -3.60 4.12
CA ALA A 39 -1.74 -3.49 2.94
C ALA A 39 -2.44 -4.82 2.60
N ALA A 40 -1.72 -5.94 2.69
CA ALA A 40 -2.28 -7.26 2.42
C ALA A 40 -3.38 -7.65 3.44
N VAL A 41 -3.17 -7.39 4.73
CA VAL A 41 -4.18 -7.64 5.77
C VAL A 41 -5.42 -6.77 5.53
N ILE A 42 -5.25 -5.48 5.27
CA ILE A 42 -6.37 -4.56 5.03
C ILE A 42 -7.13 -4.94 3.75
N ALA A 43 -6.43 -5.35 2.68
CA ALA A 43 -7.05 -5.83 1.45
C ALA A 43 -7.89 -7.09 1.67
N GLY A 44 -7.41 -8.01 2.48
CA GLY A 44 -8.14 -9.21 2.87
C GLY A 44 -9.43 -8.86 3.60
N GLU A 45 -9.36 -8.07 4.67
CA GLU A 45 -10.53 -7.66 5.46
C GLU A 45 -11.57 -6.93 4.59
N MET A 46 -11.10 -5.99 3.74
CA MET A 46 -11.99 -5.28 2.82
C MET A 46 -12.67 -6.22 1.83
N ALA A 47 -11.92 -7.17 1.26
CA ALA A 47 -12.46 -8.11 0.28
C ALA A 47 -13.43 -9.11 0.91
N TRP A 48 -13.17 -9.61 2.13
CA TRP A 48 -14.14 -10.46 2.87
C TRP A 48 -15.42 -9.70 3.21
N MET A 49 -15.34 -8.43 3.62
CA MET A 49 -16.52 -7.59 3.82
C MET A 49 -17.31 -7.45 2.50
N ALA A 50 -16.65 -7.10 1.41
CA ALA A 50 -17.27 -6.95 0.10
C ALA A 50 -17.95 -8.25 -0.38
N ARG A 51 -17.28 -9.39 -0.19
CA ARG A 51 -17.82 -10.72 -0.52
C ARG A 51 -19.04 -11.07 0.32
N SER A 52 -19.04 -10.73 1.61
CA SER A 52 -20.19 -10.97 2.50
C SER A 52 -21.42 -10.16 2.11
N GLN A 53 -21.24 -9.06 1.40
CA GLN A 53 -22.31 -8.22 0.82
C GLN A 53 -22.70 -8.65 -0.60
N GLY A 54 -22.16 -9.76 -1.10
CA GLY A 54 -22.51 -10.34 -2.40
C GLY A 54 -21.70 -9.82 -3.60
N LEU A 55 -20.64 -9.04 -3.37
CA LEU A 55 -19.76 -8.63 -4.47
C LEU A 55 -18.92 -9.82 -4.95
N PRO A 56 -18.74 -9.98 -6.28
CA PRO A 56 -17.99 -11.09 -6.86
C PRO A 56 -16.47 -10.81 -6.74
N VAL A 57 -15.90 -11.01 -5.57
CA VAL A 57 -14.49 -10.76 -5.26
C VAL A 57 -13.83 -12.02 -4.71
N ASN A 58 -12.57 -12.23 -5.05
CA ASN A 58 -11.70 -13.24 -4.47
C ASN A 58 -10.76 -12.59 -3.43
N PRO A 59 -11.01 -12.76 -2.11
CA PRO A 59 -10.21 -12.15 -1.06
C PRO A 59 -8.75 -12.58 -1.08
N GLU A 60 -8.47 -13.85 -1.37
CA GLU A 60 -7.12 -14.38 -1.42
C GLU A 60 -6.32 -13.73 -2.55
N ARG A 61 -6.98 -13.43 -3.69
CA ARG A 61 -6.36 -12.70 -4.79
C ARG A 61 -6.09 -11.23 -4.43
N ALA A 62 -7.02 -10.56 -3.74
CA ALA A 62 -6.82 -9.18 -3.28
C ALA A 62 -5.61 -9.08 -2.33
N VAL A 63 -5.48 -10.02 -1.38
CA VAL A 63 -4.32 -10.16 -0.50
C VAL A 63 -3.03 -10.34 -1.30
N ALA A 64 -3.03 -11.25 -2.28
CA ALA A 64 -1.86 -11.51 -3.09
C ALA A 64 -1.45 -10.28 -3.92
N ILE A 65 -2.39 -9.57 -4.54
CA ILE A 65 -2.13 -8.33 -5.28
C ILE A 65 -1.50 -7.28 -4.36
N ALA A 66 -2.09 -7.05 -3.18
CA ALA A 66 -1.57 -6.10 -2.21
C ALA A 66 -0.18 -6.47 -1.70
N LEU A 67 0.16 -7.77 -1.58
CA LEU A 67 1.46 -8.22 -1.12
C LEU A 67 2.58 -7.98 -2.16
N TYR A 68 2.25 -7.89 -3.45
CA TYR A 68 3.24 -7.74 -4.51
C TYR A 68 3.39 -6.31 -5.05
N HIS A 69 2.54 -5.36 -4.65
CA HIS A 69 2.43 -4.05 -5.33
C HIS A 69 3.71 -3.21 -5.30
N ASP A 70 4.45 -3.15 -4.20
CA ASP A 70 5.68 -2.35 -4.04
C ASP A 70 6.98 -3.19 -4.08
N MET A 71 6.93 -4.46 -4.52
CA MET A 71 8.15 -5.29 -4.56
C MET A 71 9.25 -4.76 -5.49
N ALA A 72 8.89 -3.95 -6.50
CA ALA A 72 9.85 -3.28 -7.39
C ALA A 72 10.79 -2.33 -6.63
N GLU A 73 10.35 -1.78 -5.50
CA GLU A 73 11.14 -0.89 -4.65
C GLU A 73 12.39 -1.58 -4.08
N SER A 74 12.42 -2.91 -4.00
CA SER A 74 13.64 -3.66 -3.66
C SER A 74 14.82 -3.37 -4.61
N VAL A 75 14.55 -2.90 -5.83
CA VAL A 75 15.55 -2.62 -6.87
C VAL A 75 15.82 -1.13 -7.02
N ILE A 76 14.76 -0.32 -7.03
CA ILE A 76 14.85 1.12 -7.33
C ILE A 76 14.82 2.01 -6.07
N GLY A 77 14.54 1.44 -4.90
CA GLY A 77 14.30 2.19 -3.67
C GLY A 77 12.87 2.74 -3.56
N ASP A 78 12.47 3.14 -2.36
CA ASP A 78 11.20 3.85 -2.14
C ASP A 78 11.33 5.31 -2.61
N ILE A 79 10.70 5.62 -3.74
CA ILE A 79 10.66 6.97 -4.31
C ILE A 79 9.38 7.66 -3.83
N SER A 80 9.55 8.66 -2.97
CA SER A 80 8.42 9.44 -2.45
C SER A 80 7.59 10.09 -3.56
N ARG A 81 6.26 10.05 -3.45
CA ARG A 81 5.32 10.72 -4.36
C ARG A 81 5.59 12.23 -4.52
N ARG A 82 6.23 12.85 -3.52
CA ARG A 82 6.65 14.27 -3.56
C ARG A 82 7.74 14.58 -4.57
N ALA A 83 8.43 13.58 -5.10
CA ALA A 83 9.45 13.81 -6.13
C ALA A 83 8.85 14.33 -7.46
N GLY A 84 7.53 14.27 -7.65
CA GLY A 84 6.85 14.74 -8.86
C GLY A 84 7.12 13.89 -10.11
N LEU A 85 7.74 12.71 -9.95
CA LEU A 85 8.21 11.81 -11.01
C LEU A 85 7.22 10.67 -11.27
N SER A 86 5.91 10.95 -11.28
CA SER A 86 4.88 9.89 -11.27
C SER A 86 4.91 8.95 -12.48
N ARG A 87 5.24 9.46 -13.68
CA ARG A 87 5.35 8.65 -14.90
C ARG A 87 6.67 7.88 -14.94
N GLU A 88 7.76 8.58 -14.72
CA GLU A 88 9.12 8.04 -14.72
C GLU A 88 9.26 6.94 -13.62
N LYS A 89 8.65 7.18 -12.45
CA LYS A 89 8.58 6.19 -11.35
C LYS A 89 7.87 4.93 -11.83
N ARG A 90 6.65 5.03 -12.37
CA ARG A 90 5.89 3.87 -12.86
C ARG A 90 6.66 3.08 -13.93
N ASP A 91 7.27 3.77 -14.89
CA ASP A 91 8.06 3.13 -15.95
C ASP A 91 9.30 2.40 -15.37
N ALA A 92 9.92 2.96 -14.33
CA ALA A 92 11.05 2.33 -13.64
C ALA A 92 10.61 1.11 -12.82
N GLU A 93 9.50 1.23 -12.07
CA GLU A 93 8.91 0.15 -11.29
C GLU A 93 8.50 -1.03 -12.18
N ALA A 94 7.83 -0.77 -13.30
CA ALA A 94 7.42 -1.82 -14.23
C ALA A 94 8.62 -2.60 -14.79
N ARG A 95 9.71 -1.91 -15.17
CA ARG A 95 10.95 -2.56 -15.62
C ARG A 95 11.62 -3.35 -14.50
N ALA A 96 11.69 -2.77 -13.30
CA ALA A 96 12.30 -3.41 -12.14
C ALA A 96 11.52 -4.67 -11.76
N PHE A 97 10.19 -4.60 -11.69
CA PHE A 97 9.34 -5.74 -11.36
C PHE A 97 9.47 -6.88 -12.38
N ALA A 98 9.48 -6.54 -13.68
CA ALA A 98 9.64 -7.53 -14.74
C ALA A 98 10.95 -8.34 -14.61
N ALA A 99 12.00 -7.74 -14.03
CA ALA A 99 13.30 -8.35 -13.82
C ALA A 99 13.44 -9.10 -12.48
N LEU A 100 12.44 -9.01 -11.59
CA LEU A 100 12.49 -9.74 -10.31
C LEU A 100 12.44 -11.25 -10.51
N PRO A 101 13.12 -12.02 -9.65
CA PRO A 101 13.11 -13.49 -9.66
C PRO A 101 11.83 -14.05 -9.03
N VAL A 102 10.69 -13.65 -9.56
CA VAL A 102 9.34 -14.06 -9.13
C VAL A 102 8.61 -14.78 -10.26
N SER A 103 7.55 -15.52 -9.94
CA SER A 103 6.75 -16.24 -10.92
C SER A 103 6.06 -15.32 -11.92
N GLU A 104 5.69 -15.82 -13.08
CA GLU A 104 4.88 -15.07 -14.05
C GLU A 104 3.49 -14.70 -13.48
N GLU A 105 2.95 -15.50 -12.56
CA GLU A 105 1.70 -15.17 -11.88
C GLU A 105 1.87 -13.92 -10.98
N ALA A 106 2.97 -13.82 -10.23
CA ALA A 106 3.28 -12.60 -9.47
C ALA A 106 3.40 -11.36 -10.37
N LYS A 107 3.99 -11.52 -11.57
CA LYS A 107 4.07 -10.43 -12.56
C LYS A 107 2.70 -10.03 -13.12
N LYS A 108 1.76 -10.98 -13.22
CA LYS A 108 0.36 -10.66 -13.58
C LYS A 108 -0.34 -9.89 -12.46
N LEU A 109 -0.17 -10.30 -11.19
CA LEU A 109 -0.75 -9.60 -10.04
C LEU A 109 -0.27 -8.14 -9.97
N TYR A 110 1.02 -7.91 -10.21
CA TYR A 110 1.58 -6.55 -10.26
C TYR A 110 0.94 -5.71 -11.38
N ARG A 111 0.82 -6.25 -12.61
CA ARG A 111 0.17 -5.52 -13.71
C ARG A 111 -1.30 -5.22 -13.42
N GLU A 112 -2.00 -6.18 -12.84
CA GLU A 112 -3.40 -6.03 -12.43
C GLU A 112 -3.58 -4.90 -11.40
N PHE A 113 -2.64 -4.78 -10.44
CA PHE A 113 -2.58 -3.68 -9.49
C PHE A 113 -2.38 -2.34 -10.20
N GLU A 114 -1.39 -2.24 -11.10
CA GLU A 114 -1.08 -1.00 -11.82
C GLU A 114 -2.25 -0.49 -12.68
N GLU A 115 -2.98 -1.40 -13.31
CA GLU A 115 -4.13 -1.11 -14.18
C GLU A 115 -5.43 -0.89 -13.39
N ALA A 116 -5.50 -1.29 -12.12
CA ALA A 116 -6.72 -1.35 -11.32
C ALA A 116 -7.88 -2.03 -12.08
N SER A 117 -7.54 -3.06 -12.87
CA SER A 117 -8.42 -3.66 -13.87
C SER A 117 -9.49 -4.57 -13.27
N THR A 118 -9.29 -5.08 -12.05
CA THR A 118 -10.22 -5.96 -11.34
C THR A 118 -10.71 -5.35 -10.04
N LEU A 119 -11.78 -5.91 -9.44
CA LEU A 119 -12.26 -5.48 -8.13
C LEU A 119 -11.20 -5.74 -7.04
N GLU A 120 -10.49 -6.85 -7.14
CA GLU A 120 -9.39 -7.22 -6.25
C GLU A 120 -8.25 -6.19 -6.30
N ALA A 121 -7.87 -5.75 -7.50
CA ALA A 121 -6.84 -4.72 -7.67
C ALA A 121 -7.28 -3.36 -7.15
N ARG A 122 -8.55 -2.99 -7.32
CA ARG A 122 -9.13 -1.76 -6.75
C ARG A 122 -9.13 -1.79 -5.23
N ILE A 123 -9.49 -2.93 -4.65
CA ILE A 123 -9.40 -3.15 -3.20
C ILE A 123 -7.96 -3.05 -2.72
N ALA A 124 -7.01 -3.67 -3.40
CA ALA A 124 -5.59 -3.59 -3.05
C ALA A 124 -5.06 -2.14 -3.13
N ARG A 125 -5.48 -1.36 -4.14
CA ARG A 125 -5.15 0.07 -4.26
C ARG A 125 -5.67 0.89 -3.07
N VAL A 126 -6.90 0.66 -2.65
CA VAL A 126 -7.47 1.34 -1.48
C VAL A 126 -6.76 0.90 -0.21
N ALA A 127 -6.44 -0.39 -0.11
CA ALA A 127 -5.81 -0.96 1.08
C ALA A 127 -4.38 -0.43 1.32
N GLU A 128 -3.56 -0.20 0.27
CA GLU A 128 -2.23 0.38 0.42
C GLU A 128 -2.30 1.82 0.96
N LEU A 129 -3.30 2.60 0.50
CA LEU A 129 -3.55 3.95 0.99
C LEU A 129 -4.01 3.94 2.45
N LEU A 130 -4.88 2.99 2.83
CA LEU A 130 -5.33 2.83 4.21
C LEU A 130 -4.21 2.33 5.13
N ALA A 131 -3.29 1.49 4.64
CA ALA A 131 -2.09 1.09 5.38
C ALA A 131 -1.19 2.31 5.68
N THR A 132 -0.98 3.17 4.68
CA THR A 132 -0.25 4.43 4.83
C THR A 132 -0.97 5.37 5.81
N PHE A 133 -2.29 5.51 5.71
CA PHE A 133 -3.10 6.29 6.66
C PHE A 133 -2.96 5.77 8.09
N TRP A 134 -3.15 4.47 8.31
CA TRP A 134 -3.01 3.84 9.62
C TRP A 134 -1.62 4.08 10.24
N ARG A 135 -0.56 3.86 9.47
CA ARG A 135 0.81 4.09 9.93
C ARG A 135 1.05 5.56 10.29
N SER A 136 0.49 6.50 9.53
CA SER A 136 0.51 7.92 9.85
C SER A 136 -0.11 8.21 11.21
N CYS A 137 -1.27 7.60 11.53
CA CYS A 137 -1.91 7.74 12.84
C CYS A 137 -1.01 7.25 13.98
N VAL A 138 -0.31 6.13 13.77
CA VAL A 138 0.66 5.62 14.75
C VAL A 138 1.77 6.66 14.99
N TYR A 139 2.32 7.25 13.93
CA TYR A 139 3.38 8.25 14.05
C TYR A 139 2.90 9.56 14.70
N VAL A 140 1.71 10.04 14.36
CA VAL A 140 1.13 11.24 15.00
C VAL A 140 0.96 11.01 16.51
N ARG A 141 0.41 9.86 16.92
CA ARG A 141 0.26 9.49 18.34
C ARG A 141 1.59 9.39 19.10
N THR A 142 2.68 9.11 18.39
CA THR A 142 4.03 9.05 18.96
C THR A 142 4.82 10.35 18.81
N GLY A 143 4.17 11.44 18.34
CA GLY A 143 4.72 12.78 18.32
C GLY A 143 5.42 13.19 17.02
N PHE A 144 5.36 12.37 15.95
CA PHE A 144 5.94 12.73 14.66
C PHE A 144 4.96 13.54 13.79
N ARG A 145 5.51 14.44 12.96
CA ARG A 145 4.72 15.33 12.06
C ARG A 145 4.33 14.62 10.74
N ALA A 146 3.71 13.44 10.85
CA ALA A 146 3.36 12.61 9.69
C ALA A 146 1.90 12.78 9.21
N GLY A 147 1.08 13.60 9.86
CA GLY A 147 -0.36 13.70 9.64
C GLY A 147 -0.77 14.12 8.22
N ASP A 148 0.06 14.91 7.53
CA ASP A 148 -0.22 15.31 6.14
C ASP A 148 -0.14 14.14 5.15
N ILE A 149 0.73 13.17 5.39
CA ILE A 149 0.80 11.93 4.59
C ILE A 149 -0.49 11.14 4.78
N GLY A 150 -0.91 10.95 6.04
CA GLY A 150 -2.13 10.21 6.34
C GLY A 150 -3.40 10.87 5.78
N ARG A 151 -3.53 12.20 5.92
CA ARG A 151 -4.67 12.93 5.34
C ARG A 151 -4.75 12.73 3.83
N GLY A 152 -3.64 12.96 3.12
CA GLY A 152 -3.61 12.77 1.66
C GLY A 152 -3.94 11.34 1.23
N SER A 153 -3.42 10.34 1.95
CA SER A 153 -3.71 8.93 1.66
C SER A 153 -5.18 8.59 1.93
N LEU A 154 -5.77 9.08 3.02
CA LEU A 154 -7.18 8.84 3.32
C LEU A 154 -8.10 9.52 2.29
N GLU A 155 -7.82 10.78 1.93
CA GLU A 155 -8.57 11.53 0.92
C GLU A 155 -8.56 10.80 -0.43
N GLU A 156 -7.40 10.31 -0.87
CA GLU A 156 -7.26 9.54 -2.10
C GLU A 156 -8.01 8.19 -2.01
N ALA A 157 -7.87 7.47 -0.91
CA ALA A 157 -8.58 6.21 -0.67
C ALA A 157 -10.10 6.40 -0.75
N MET A 158 -10.64 7.44 -0.10
CA MET A 158 -12.08 7.75 -0.13
C MET A 158 -12.55 8.17 -1.53
N ALA A 159 -11.75 8.94 -2.27
CA ALA A 159 -12.07 9.35 -3.64
C ALA A 159 -12.14 8.14 -4.59
N LEU A 160 -11.15 7.25 -4.55
CA LEU A 160 -11.12 6.01 -5.32
C LEU A 160 -12.28 5.09 -4.92
N ALA A 161 -12.48 4.87 -3.64
CA ALA A 161 -13.55 4.03 -3.12
C ALA A 161 -14.94 4.53 -3.54
N ARG A 162 -15.16 5.85 -3.51
CA ARG A 162 -16.41 6.45 -4.01
C ARG A 162 -16.63 6.15 -5.49
N SER A 163 -15.58 6.27 -6.31
CA SER A 163 -15.67 6.02 -7.76
C SER A 163 -15.92 4.55 -8.10
N TRP A 164 -15.55 3.64 -7.19
CA TRP A 164 -15.67 2.18 -7.38
C TRP A 164 -16.79 1.53 -6.57
N GLY A 165 -17.60 2.31 -5.85
CA GLY A 165 -18.70 1.79 -5.02
C GLY A 165 -18.25 1.06 -3.75
N LEU A 166 -17.08 1.42 -3.21
CA LEU A 166 -16.45 0.78 -2.06
C LEU A 166 -16.37 1.69 -0.82
N LEU A 167 -17.05 2.85 -0.82
CA LEU A 167 -16.90 3.88 0.21
C LEU A 167 -17.26 3.36 1.61
N GLU A 168 -18.39 2.65 1.76
CA GLU A 168 -18.81 2.07 3.04
C GLU A 168 -17.76 1.13 3.64
N HIS A 169 -17.05 0.37 2.79
CA HIS A 169 -15.98 -0.51 3.23
C HIS A 169 -14.79 0.27 3.80
N VAL A 170 -14.45 1.41 3.18
CA VAL A 170 -13.38 2.30 3.67
C VAL A 170 -13.75 2.91 5.01
N GLU A 171 -14.95 3.44 5.16
CA GLU A 171 -15.44 4.03 6.41
C GLU A 171 -15.38 3.02 7.56
N ARG A 172 -15.83 1.80 7.31
CA ARG A 172 -15.76 0.71 8.27
C ARG A 172 -14.33 0.32 8.63
N LEU A 173 -13.42 0.25 7.65
CA LEU A 173 -12.01 -0.04 7.89
C LEU A 173 -11.31 1.06 8.66
N VAL A 174 -11.60 2.34 8.39
CA VAL A 174 -11.06 3.47 9.18
C VAL A 174 -11.43 3.32 10.65
N HIS A 175 -12.67 2.95 10.95
CA HIS A 175 -13.10 2.65 12.32
C HIS A 175 -12.33 1.45 12.91
N MET A 176 -12.23 0.33 12.19
CA MET A 176 -11.51 -0.88 12.64
C MET A 176 -10.01 -0.62 12.88
N LEU A 177 -9.41 0.27 12.11
CA LEU A 177 -8.01 0.68 12.27
C LEU A 177 -7.80 1.68 13.43
N GLY A 178 -8.86 2.09 14.13
CA GLY A 178 -8.81 3.13 15.16
C GLY A 178 -8.36 4.47 14.62
N GLY A 179 -8.74 4.77 13.37
CA GLY A 179 -8.29 5.95 12.64
C GLY A 179 -9.14 7.18 12.84
N GLU A 180 -10.31 7.09 13.53
CA GLU A 180 -11.18 8.23 13.78
C GLU A 180 -10.48 9.30 14.61
N GLY A 181 -10.48 10.55 14.12
CA GLY A 181 -9.87 11.69 14.82
C GLY A 181 -8.34 11.63 14.98
N CYS A 182 -7.66 10.59 14.48
CA CYS A 182 -6.24 10.39 14.74
C CYS A 182 -5.32 11.46 14.13
N LEU A 183 -5.82 12.22 13.16
CA LEU A 183 -5.08 13.27 12.43
C LEU A 183 -5.54 14.68 12.80
N GLU A 184 -6.40 14.84 13.80
CA GLU A 184 -6.97 16.12 14.27
C GLU A 184 -6.08 16.82 15.31
N GLY A 185 -4.80 16.45 15.39
CA GLY A 185 -3.80 17.00 16.30
C GLY A 185 -2.83 18.00 15.66
#